data_cec9818d98ee4b7d73caf4de3b362cb8
#
_entry.id   cec9818d98ee4b7d73caf4de3b362cb8
#
_cell.length_a   1.000
_cell.length_b   1.000
_cell.length_c   1.000
_cell.angle_alpha   90.00
_cell.angle_beta   90.00
_cell.angle_gamma   90.00
#
_symmetry.space_group_name_H-M   'P 1'
#
loop_
_entity.id
_entity.type
_entity.pdbx_description
1 polymer ?
#
loop_
_entity_poly.entity_id
_entity_poly.type
_entity_poly.pdbx_seq_one_letter_code
_entity_poly.pdbx_strand_id
1 'polypeptide(L)'
;MISNLEDSSQEKVRIEQIRLLLNNLGSSVLPGILVVLLVAYALQHQADPMRLTAWGVVVIASKLIDIIDARRILAREILPARLPALRRRLVLLHAIDGAAWGSLMWVGLNPASPPSWILAIAVLSGVAGNSMSILSPVLPVFITFITLELGMIALKSMQSDAVALNALGLAAIMYLATLLMQARNSAQAARGAIALRFENLELVNRLRQASADSRRAQQEAEQANIAKSRFLAAASHDLRQPIHAQGLFLEVLGKTELTARQQSLLANIQSATNASAEMLHSLLDYSRVDAGVITPQRQAFALQPLLNKMERELAPLADSKGLFYRTHDTAELALSDPSLIELILRNLISNAIRYTQHGGILVGCRRRGNQLLLEVWDSGIGIAPHQQQEIFVEFHQLGNPERDRKKGLGLGLAIVRGLAQLLQHSLQLQSRLGHGSVFRLTLPRVAAASPCPATPTPPAIMSRSLPSAVVLLIEDDDIVRSSMLLLLQSWGCQCLEAESLETALSLLSEHQPDLLISDYRLREQKNGTDAIRAIRQALGCDIPALLLTGDTAPARLREASDSGLPLLHKPVSPQQLYACLAELLADSQP
;
A
#
# COMPACT_ATOMS: atom_id res chain seq x y z
N MET A 1 -5.90 -40.27 -0.35
CA MET A 1 -6.31 -39.00 -0.98
C MET A 1 -5.36 -38.57 -2.09
N ILE A 2 -4.04 -38.66 -1.91
CA ILE A 2 -3.01 -38.33 -2.92
C ILE A 2 -3.08 -39.27 -4.14
N SER A 3 -3.26 -40.58 -3.94
CA SER A 3 -3.38 -41.57 -5.05
C SER A 3 -4.58 -41.33 -5.97
N ASN A 4 -5.71 -40.87 -5.42
CA ASN A 4 -6.90 -40.54 -6.22
C ASN A 4 -6.75 -39.25 -7.06
N LEU A 5 -5.91 -38.32 -6.63
CA LEU A 5 -5.61 -37.07 -7.37
C LEU A 5 -4.64 -37.35 -8.54
N GLU A 6 -3.65 -38.24 -8.35
CA GLU A 6 -2.72 -38.64 -9.40
C GLU A 6 -3.45 -39.46 -10.49
N ASP A 7 -4.36 -40.37 -10.12
CA ASP A 7 -5.17 -41.12 -11.06
C ASP A 7 -6.08 -40.21 -11.91
N SER A 8 -6.73 -39.24 -11.27
CA SER A 8 -7.56 -38.26 -11.97
C SER A 8 -6.76 -37.39 -12.95
N SER A 9 -5.54 -36.98 -12.57
CA SER A 9 -4.64 -36.23 -13.45
C SER A 9 -4.17 -37.03 -14.64
N GLN A 10 -3.80 -38.31 -14.44
CA GLN A 10 -3.41 -39.22 -15.53
C GLN A 10 -4.56 -39.50 -16.47
N GLU A 11 -5.79 -39.63 -16.00
CA GLU A 11 -6.96 -39.79 -16.84
C GLU A 11 -7.20 -38.60 -17.77
N LYS A 12 -7.08 -37.38 -17.23
CA LYS A 12 -7.19 -36.13 -18.03
C LYS A 12 -6.14 -36.10 -19.15
N VAL A 13 -4.91 -36.47 -18.83
CA VAL A 13 -3.81 -36.52 -19.82
C VAL A 13 -4.14 -37.54 -20.91
N ARG A 14 -4.65 -38.74 -20.58
CA ARG A 14 -5.05 -39.76 -21.53
C ARG A 14 -6.20 -39.32 -22.43
N ILE A 15 -7.19 -38.61 -21.89
CA ILE A 15 -8.29 -38.04 -22.68
C ILE A 15 -7.74 -37.05 -23.70
N GLU A 16 -6.85 -36.17 -23.29
CA GLU A 16 -6.28 -35.14 -24.15
C GLU A 16 -5.35 -35.72 -25.24
N GLN A 17 -4.62 -36.80 -24.93
CA GLN A 17 -3.86 -37.54 -25.93
C GLN A 17 -4.76 -38.13 -27.04
N ILE A 18 -5.91 -38.73 -26.66
CA ILE A 18 -6.88 -39.24 -27.64
C ILE A 18 -7.50 -38.08 -28.42
N ARG A 19 -7.85 -36.97 -27.77
CA ARG A 19 -8.39 -35.79 -28.43
C ARG A 19 -7.39 -35.20 -29.45
N LEU A 20 -6.10 -35.15 -29.09
CA LEU A 20 -5.03 -34.72 -29.98
C LEU A 20 -4.92 -35.60 -31.22
N LEU A 21 -4.95 -36.95 -31.04
CA LEU A 21 -4.96 -37.88 -32.14
C LEU A 21 -6.16 -37.65 -33.04
N LEU A 22 -7.39 -37.59 -32.49
CA LEU A 22 -8.62 -37.42 -33.25
C LEU A 22 -8.67 -36.12 -34.05
N ASN A 23 -8.15 -35.03 -33.47
CA ASN A 23 -8.05 -33.74 -34.16
C ASN A 23 -7.08 -33.78 -35.34
N ASN A 24 -5.99 -34.55 -35.22
CA ASN A 24 -4.97 -34.64 -36.26
C ASN A 24 -5.36 -35.57 -37.42
N LEU A 25 -6.31 -36.50 -37.23
CA LEU A 25 -6.76 -37.41 -38.28
C LEU A 25 -7.27 -36.67 -39.52
N GLY A 26 -7.95 -35.54 -39.32
CA GLY A 26 -8.47 -34.74 -40.43
C GLY A 26 -7.42 -34.27 -41.44
N SER A 27 -6.19 -34.02 -40.98
CA SER A 27 -5.09 -33.51 -41.80
C SER A 27 -4.51 -34.56 -42.77
N SER A 28 -4.74 -35.85 -42.51
CA SER A 28 -4.20 -36.94 -43.33
C SER A 28 -5.12 -37.40 -44.47
N VAL A 29 -6.40 -37.03 -44.45
CA VAL A 29 -7.39 -37.58 -45.38
C VAL A 29 -7.16 -37.09 -46.81
N LEU A 30 -7.06 -35.80 -47.03
CA LEU A 30 -6.88 -35.23 -48.37
C LEU A 30 -5.53 -35.67 -48.98
N PRO A 31 -4.39 -35.56 -48.27
CA PRO A 31 -3.13 -36.10 -48.79
C PRO A 31 -3.19 -37.60 -49.07
N GLY A 32 -3.83 -38.40 -48.21
CA GLY A 32 -3.98 -39.83 -48.40
C GLY A 32 -4.76 -40.18 -49.66
N ILE A 33 -5.89 -39.51 -49.93
CA ILE A 33 -6.68 -39.70 -51.15
C ILE A 33 -5.85 -39.33 -52.39
N LEU A 34 -5.13 -38.21 -52.37
CA LEU A 34 -4.28 -37.78 -53.48
C LEU A 34 -3.16 -38.78 -53.76
N VAL A 35 -2.56 -39.34 -52.72
CA VAL A 35 -1.53 -40.39 -52.87
C VAL A 35 -2.12 -41.66 -53.47
N VAL A 36 -3.33 -42.09 -53.06
CA VAL A 36 -4.00 -43.29 -53.67
C VAL A 36 -4.27 -43.04 -55.14
N LEU A 37 -4.78 -41.86 -55.52
CA LEU A 37 -5.03 -41.50 -56.91
C LEU A 37 -3.72 -41.45 -57.74
N LEU A 38 -2.64 -40.93 -57.20
CA LEU A 38 -1.33 -40.89 -57.80
C LEU A 38 -0.82 -42.29 -58.05
N VAL A 39 -0.90 -43.21 -57.06
CA VAL A 39 -0.47 -44.58 -57.17
C VAL A 39 -1.33 -45.31 -58.20
N ALA A 40 -2.64 -45.17 -58.22
CA ALA A 40 -3.54 -45.79 -59.19
C ALA A 40 -3.20 -45.30 -60.59
N TYR A 41 -2.96 -44.02 -60.80
CA TYR A 41 -2.52 -43.50 -62.12
C TYR A 41 -1.16 -44.08 -62.57
N ALA A 42 -0.17 -44.09 -61.69
CA ALA A 42 1.18 -44.51 -62.02
C ALA A 42 1.28 -46.05 -62.32
N LEU A 43 0.47 -46.86 -61.65
CA LEU A 43 0.50 -48.32 -61.76
C LEU A 43 -0.57 -48.91 -62.71
N GLN A 44 -1.43 -48.08 -63.35
CA GLN A 44 -2.55 -48.53 -64.18
C GLN A 44 -2.17 -49.48 -65.32
N HIS A 45 -0.93 -49.39 -65.81
CA HIS A 45 -0.41 -50.27 -66.91
C HIS A 45 0.50 -51.40 -66.39
N GLN A 46 0.81 -51.42 -65.09
CA GLN A 46 1.76 -52.36 -64.49
C GLN A 46 1.11 -53.32 -63.49
N ALA A 47 -0.08 -53.05 -63.02
CA ALA A 47 -0.85 -53.83 -62.07
C ALA A 47 -2.21 -54.22 -62.66
N ASP A 48 -2.84 -55.28 -62.13
CA ASP A 48 -4.24 -55.58 -62.41
C ASP A 48 -5.17 -54.45 -62.05
N PRO A 49 -5.87 -53.80 -63.02
CA PRO A 49 -6.71 -52.64 -62.76
C PRO A 49 -7.84 -52.90 -61.73
N MET A 50 -8.39 -54.10 -61.72
CA MET A 50 -9.46 -54.50 -60.81
C MET A 50 -8.94 -54.59 -59.37
N ARG A 51 -7.78 -55.18 -59.14
CA ARG A 51 -7.16 -55.25 -57.79
C ARG A 51 -6.67 -53.90 -57.31
N LEU A 52 -6.13 -53.05 -58.21
CA LEU A 52 -5.64 -51.73 -57.88
C LEU A 52 -6.78 -50.80 -57.52
N THR A 53 -7.90 -50.84 -58.26
CA THR A 53 -9.10 -50.07 -57.91
C THR A 53 -9.73 -50.54 -56.61
N ALA A 54 -9.82 -51.83 -56.35
CA ALA A 54 -10.33 -52.39 -55.10
C ALA A 54 -9.47 -51.96 -53.91
N TRP A 55 -8.12 -51.98 -54.04
CA TRP A 55 -7.20 -51.46 -53.02
C TRP A 55 -7.44 -50.02 -52.75
N GLY A 56 -7.54 -49.14 -53.75
CA GLY A 56 -7.76 -47.74 -53.61
C GLY A 56 -9.08 -47.38 -52.89
N VAL A 57 -10.14 -48.13 -53.26
CA VAL A 57 -11.46 -47.98 -52.58
C VAL A 57 -11.38 -48.37 -51.10
N VAL A 58 -10.66 -49.47 -50.76
CA VAL A 58 -10.50 -49.86 -49.34
C VAL A 58 -9.73 -48.81 -48.53
N VAL A 59 -8.61 -48.29 -49.07
CA VAL A 59 -7.81 -47.28 -48.40
C VAL A 59 -8.61 -45.96 -48.22
N ILE A 60 -9.31 -45.50 -49.27
CA ILE A 60 -10.14 -44.28 -49.17
C ILE A 60 -11.27 -44.50 -48.18
N ALA A 61 -11.94 -45.63 -48.19
CA ALA A 61 -13.02 -45.96 -47.28
C ALA A 61 -12.54 -45.98 -45.81
N SER A 62 -11.34 -46.59 -45.55
CA SER A 62 -10.77 -46.56 -44.19
C SER A 62 -10.54 -45.15 -43.71
N LYS A 63 -9.97 -44.25 -44.51
CA LYS A 63 -9.73 -42.84 -44.16
C LYS A 63 -11.04 -42.06 -43.91
N LEU A 64 -12.06 -42.33 -44.71
CA LEU A 64 -13.39 -41.67 -44.49
C LEU A 64 -14.04 -42.17 -43.21
N ILE A 65 -13.94 -43.46 -42.90
CA ILE A 65 -14.43 -44.06 -41.67
C ILE A 65 -13.73 -43.41 -40.46
N ASP A 66 -12.39 -43.30 -40.51
CA ASP A 66 -11.59 -42.70 -39.44
C ASP A 66 -12.01 -41.27 -39.14
N ILE A 67 -12.21 -40.41 -40.17
CA ILE A 67 -12.62 -39.02 -39.94
C ILE A 67 -14.06 -38.90 -39.46
N ILE A 68 -14.98 -39.73 -39.98
CA ILE A 68 -16.38 -39.72 -39.52
C ILE A 68 -16.44 -40.18 -38.07
N ASP A 69 -15.69 -41.21 -37.71
CA ASP A 69 -15.62 -41.72 -36.34
C ASP A 69 -15.00 -40.68 -35.39
N ALA A 70 -13.88 -40.07 -35.79
CA ALA A 70 -13.23 -39.01 -35.03
C ALA A 70 -14.18 -37.84 -34.75
N ARG A 71 -14.91 -37.35 -35.77
CA ARG A 71 -15.88 -36.27 -35.61
C ARG A 71 -17.04 -36.64 -34.65
N ARG A 72 -17.52 -37.90 -34.75
CA ARG A 72 -18.59 -38.40 -33.85
C ARG A 72 -18.11 -38.50 -32.40
N ILE A 73 -16.85 -38.89 -32.17
CA ILE A 73 -16.27 -38.99 -30.83
C ILE A 73 -16.01 -37.60 -30.27
N LEU A 74 -15.43 -36.67 -31.05
CA LEU A 74 -15.16 -35.31 -30.64
C LEU A 74 -16.42 -34.50 -30.36
N ALA A 75 -17.55 -34.81 -31.02
CA ALA A 75 -18.85 -34.17 -30.74
C ALA A 75 -19.47 -34.58 -29.40
N ARG A 76 -18.89 -35.56 -28.71
CA ARG A 76 -19.37 -36.03 -27.40
C ARG A 76 -18.29 -35.86 -26.34
N GLU A 77 -18.70 -35.74 -25.08
CA GLU A 77 -17.75 -35.75 -23.98
C GLU A 77 -17.12 -37.12 -23.79
N ILE A 78 -15.79 -37.16 -23.75
CA ILE A 78 -15.04 -38.41 -23.58
C ILE A 78 -14.99 -38.73 -22.08
N LEU A 79 -15.84 -39.64 -21.64
CA LEU A 79 -15.87 -40.08 -20.25
C LEU A 79 -14.72 -41.04 -19.94
N PRO A 80 -14.08 -40.94 -18.75
CA PRO A 80 -12.98 -41.82 -18.33
C PRO A 80 -13.30 -43.31 -18.45
N ALA A 81 -14.50 -43.72 -18.06
CA ALA A 81 -14.96 -45.12 -18.12
C ALA A 81 -14.97 -45.72 -19.54
N ARG A 82 -15.02 -44.88 -20.58
CA ARG A 82 -15.04 -45.32 -21.99
C ARG A 82 -13.65 -45.36 -22.64
N LEU A 83 -12.62 -44.85 -21.99
CA LEU A 83 -11.25 -44.78 -22.51
C LEU A 83 -10.70 -46.15 -23.01
N PRO A 84 -10.82 -47.26 -22.23
CA PRO A 84 -10.32 -48.55 -22.68
C PRO A 84 -10.99 -49.07 -23.96
N ALA A 85 -12.33 -48.92 -24.05
CA ALA A 85 -13.11 -49.32 -25.20
C ALA A 85 -12.78 -48.46 -26.42
N LEU A 86 -12.64 -47.15 -26.24
CA LEU A 86 -12.26 -46.21 -27.29
C LEU A 86 -10.87 -46.49 -27.83
N ARG A 87 -9.89 -46.75 -26.95
CA ARG A 87 -8.54 -47.12 -27.35
C ARG A 87 -8.51 -48.42 -28.16
N ARG A 88 -9.25 -49.46 -27.73
CA ARG A 88 -9.34 -50.74 -28.50
C ARG A 88 -9.96 -50.51 -29.89
N ARG A 89 -11.00 -49.70 -29.99
CA ARG A 89 -11.63 -49.36 -31.28
C ARG A 89 -10.66 -48.64 -32.20
N LEU A 90 -9.94 -47.61 -31.71
CA LEU A 90 -8.93 -46.91 -32.50
C LEU A 90 -7.80 -47.84 -32.97
N VAL A 91 -7.33 -48.74 -32.11
CA VAL A 91 -6.33 -49.74 -32.46
C VAL A 91 -6.83 -50.65 -33.60
N LEU A 92 -8.09 -51.13 -33.54
CA LEU A 92 -8.67 -52.00 -34.57
C LEU A 92 -8.85 -51.27 -35.91
N LEU A 93 -9.37 -50.01 -35.89
CA LEU A 93 -9.53 -49.21 -37.09
C LEU A 93 -8.19 -48.99 -37.82
N HIS A 94 -7.16 -48.58 -37.05
CA HIS A 94 -5.85 -48.32 -37.63
C HIS A 94 -5.06 -49.61 -37.94
N ALA A 95 -5.41 -50.74 -37.36
CA ALA A 95 -4.92 -52.06 -37.83
C ALA A 95 -5.40 -52.32 -39.22
N ILE A 96 -6.67 -52.11 -39.51
CA ILE A 96 -7.27 -52.27 -40.86
C ILE A 96 -6.61 -51.27 -41.82
N ASP A 97 -6.44 -50.00 -41.43
CA ASP A 97 -5.80 -49.00 -42.28
C ASP A 97 -4.33 -49.34 -42.59
N GLY A 98 -3.54 -49.75 -41.58
CA GLY A 98 -2.14 -50.22 -41.84
C GLY A 98 -2.04 -51.44 -42.72
N ALA A 99 -2.93 -52.43 -42.55
CA ALA A 99 -3.01 -53.56 -43.40
C ALA A 99 -3.43 -53.19 -44.85
N ALA A 100 -4.39 -52.28 -45.01
CA ALA A 100 -4.83 -51.74 -46.28
C ALA A 100 -3.66 -51.09 -47.07
N TRP A 101 -2.90 -50.22 -46.43
CA TRP A 101 -1.73 -49.58 -47.00
C TRP A 101 -0.66 -50.64 -47.34
N GLY A 102 -0.29 -51.55 -46.43
CA GLY A 102 0.70 -52.57 -46.63
C GLY A 102 0.35 -53.54 -47.73
N SER A 103 -0.96 -53.77 -48.00
CA SER A 103 -1.42 -54.68 -49.09
C SER A 103 -1.08 -54.19 -50.50
N LEU A 104 -0.68 -52.90 -50.67
CA LEU A 104 -0.17 -52.40 -51.95
C LEU A 104 0.96 -53.26 -52.51
N MET A 105 1.76 -53.87 -51.65
CA MET A 105 2.85 -54.74 -52.01
C MET A 105 2.38 -56.03 -52.76
N TRP A 106 1.11 -56.45 -52.57
CA TRP A 106 0.53 -57.62 -53.29
C TRP A 106 -0.29 -57.21 -54.50
N VAL A 107 -0.79 -55.98 -54.53
CA VAL A 107 -1.68 -55.48 -55.58
C VAL A 107 -0.89 -54.80 -56.71
N GLY A 108 0.11 -53.99 -56.34
CA GLY A 108 0.81 -53.09 -57.25
C GLY A 108 2.14 -53.59 -57.79
N LEU A 109 2.63 -54.76 -57.35
CA LEU A 109 3.98 -55.23 -57.72
C LEU A 109 4.01 -56.18 -58.85
N ASN A 110 4.63 -55.79 -59.97
CA ASN A 110 5.11 -56.64 -61.00
C ASN A 110 6.58 -56.98 -60.71
N PRO A 111 6.93 -58.26 -60.45
CA PRO A 111 8.31 -58.68 -60.17
C PRO A 111 9.32 -58.26 -61.22
N ALA A 112 8.89 -58.13 -62.50
CA ALA A 112 9.71 -57.70 -63.60
C ALA A 112 9.89 -56.20 -63.80
N SER A 113 9.24 -55.36 -62.99
CA SER A 113 9.25 -53.85 -63.12
C SER A 113 9.84 -53.17 -61.90
N PRO A 114 11.16 -52.83 -61.88
CA PRO A 114 11.79 -52.10 -60.80
C PRO A 114 11.10 -50.79 -60.48
N PRO A 115 10.56 -49.98 -61.41
CA PRO A 115 9.88 -48.69 -61.06
C PRO A 115 8.66 -48.87 -60.16
N SER A 116 7.90 -49.97 -60.31
CA SER A 116 6.73 -50.25 -59.48
C SER A 116 7.09 -50.47 -58.01
N TRP A 117 8.21 -51.18 -57.77
CA TRP A 117 8.72 -51.38 -56.39
C TRP A 117 9.19 -50.09 -55.74
N ILE A 118 9.99 -49.30 -56.50
CA ILE A 118 10.49 -47.99 -55.97
C ILE A 118 9.32 -47.07 -55.59
N LEU A 119 8.31 -46.98 -56.46
CA LEU A 119 7.13 -46.16 -56.18
C LEU A 119 6.36 -46.67 -54.95
N ALA A 120 6.07 -47.95 -54.86
CA ALA A 120 5.33 -48.53 -53.75
C ALA A 120 6.06 -48.31 -52.43
N ILE A 121 7.38 -48.48 -52.38
CA ILE A 121 8.18 -48.30 -51.19
C ILE A 121 8.27 -46.80 -50.81
N ALA A 122 8.49 -45.94 -51.79
CA ALA A 122 8.52 -44.51 -51.54
C ALA A 122 7.20 -43.99 -50.91
N VAL A 123 6.07 -44.43 -51.46
CA VAL A 123 4.73 -44.13 -50.98
C VAL A 123 4.53 -44.68 -49.57
N LEU A 124 4.79 -45.96 -49.33
CA LEU A 124 4.60 -46.58 -48.02
C LEU A 124 5.54 -45.96 -46.95
N SER A 125 6.79 -45.65 -47.30
CA SER A 125 7.70 -44.96 -46.40
C SER A 125 7.22 -43.55 -46.04
N GLY A 126 6.64 -42.85 -47.04
CA GLY A 126 6.02 -41.54 -46.80
C GLY A 126 4.80 -41.61 -45.89
N VAL A 127 3.93 -42.62 -46.08
CA VAL A 127 2.75 -42.87 -45.24
C VAL A 127 3.20 -43.24 -43.82
N ALA A 128 4.19 -44.13 -43.67
CA ALA A 128 4.76 -44.50 -42.37
C ALA A 128 5.31 -43.30 -41.60
N GLY A 129 6.08 -42.45 -42.29
CA GLY A 129 6.63 -41.21 -41.66
C GLY A 129 5.54 -40.21 -41.26
N ASN A 130 4.55 -40.00 -42.13
CA ASN A 130 3.44 -39.09 -41.83
C ASN A 130 2.54 -39.61 -40.68
N SER A 131 2.28 -40.90 -40.61
CA SER A 131 1.48 -41.52 -39.56
C SER A 131 2.05 -41.32 -38.17
N MET A 132 3.37 -41.17 -38.05
CA MET A 132 4.04 -40.93 -36.78
C MET A 132 3.58 -39.63 -36.14
N SER A 133 3.48 -38.52 -36.87
CA SER A 133 3.05 -37.22 -36.32
C SER A 133 1.58 -37.22 -35.86
N ILE A 134 0.75 -38.06 -36.48
CA ILE A 134 -0.69 -38.11 -36.26
C ILE A 134 -1.05 -39.10 -35.14
N LEU A 135 -0.46 -40.32 -35.19
CA LEU A 135 -0.88 -41.44 -34.34
C LEU A 135 -0.01 -41.62 -33.09
N SER A 136 1.20 -41.05 -33.03
CA SER A 136 2.12 -41.21 -31.88
C SER A 136 1.58 -40.76 -30.53
N PRO A 137 0.67 -39.76 -30.43
CA PRO A 137 0.09 -39.41 -29.13
C PRO A 137 -0.56 -40.59 -28.40
N VAL A 138 -1.11 -41.55 -29.16
CA VAL A 138 -1.66 -42.82 -28.62
C VAL A 138 -0.84 -43.99 -29.12
N LEU A 139 0.28 -44.24 -28.48
CA LEU A 139 1.32 -45.18 -28.90
C LEU A 139 0.81 -46.55 -29.37
N PRO A 140 -0.16 -47.25 -28.71
CA PRO A 140 -0.68 -48.53 -29.19
C PRO A 140 -1.32 -48.45 -30.59
N VAL A 141 -1.94 -47.32 -30.94
CA VAL A 141 -2.55 -47.10 -32.25
C VAL A 141 -1.46 -47.02 -33.32
N PHE A 142 -0.42 -46.23 -33.07
CA PHE A 142 0.71 -46.11 -33.97
C PHE A 142 1.47 -47.44 -34.15
N ILE A 143 1.78 -48.15 -33.05
CA ILE A 143 2.47 -49.45 -33.09
C ILE A 143 1.72 -50.43 -33.99
N THR A 144 0.42 -50.56 -33.82
CA THR A 144 -0.39 -51.49 -34.59
C THR A 144 -0.41 -51.14 -36.08
N PHE A 145 -0.64 -49.85 -36.40
CA PHE A 145 -0.64 -49.38 -37.78
C PHE A 145 0.69 -49.67 -38.48
N ILE A 146 1.80 -49.18 -37.89
CA ILE A 146 3.12 -49.26 -38.54
C ILE A 146 3.66 -50.65 -38.61
N THR A 147 3.37 -51.51 -37.63
CA THR A 147 3.81 -52.90 -37.63
C THR A 147 3.12 -53.68 -38.74
N LEU A 148 1.84 -53.50 -39.01
CA LEU A 148 1.12 -54.09 -40.08
C LEU A 148 1.59 -53.59 -41.45
N GLU A 149 1.72 -52.27 -41.63
CA GLU A 149 2.18 -51.65 -42.87
C GLU A 149 3.57 -52.11 -43.24
N LEU A 150 4.59 -51.86 -42.39
CA LEU A 150 5.99 -52.22 -42.69
C LEU A 150 6.26 -53.72 -42.58
N GLY A 151 5.52 -54.43 -41.71
CA GLY A 151 5.60 -55.89 -41.61
C GLY A 151 5.15 -56.58 -42.88
N MET A 152 4.10 -56.10 -43.54
CA MET A 152 3.67 -56.60 -44.84
C MET A 152 4.72 -56.36 -45.96
N ILE A 153 5.36 -55.17 -45.93
CA ILE A 153 6.48 -54.85 -46.83
C ILE A 153 7.62 -55.85 -46.63
N ALA A 154 8.05 -56.02 -45.40
CA ALA A 154 9.14 -56.96 -45.08
C ALA A 154 8.82 -58.40 -45.50
N LEU A 155 7.61 -58.86 -45.15
CA LEU A 155 7.16 -60.22 -45.51
C LEU A 155 7.18 -60.46 -47.01
N LYS A 156 6.62 -59.52 -47.80
CA LYS A 156 6.58 -59.64 -49.26
C LYS A 156 7.95 -59.57 -49.89
N SER A 157 8.81 -58.70 -49.43
CA SER A 157 10.18 -58.53 -49.90
C SER A 157 11.02 -59.78 -49.63
N MET A 158 10.85 -60.44 -48.48
CA MET A 158 11.57 -61.66 -48.11
C MET A 158 11.07 -62.95 -48.86
N GLN A 159 9.91 -62.92 -49.50
CA GLN A 159 9.39 -63.98 -50.33
C GLN A 159 10.01 -64.01 -51.74
N SER A 160 10.86 -63.05 -52.08
CA SER A 160 11.49 -62.92 -53.37
C SER A 160 12.88 -63.60 -53.39
N ASP A 161 13.24 -64.20 -54.45
CA ASP A 161 14.60 -64.80 -54.67
C ASP A 161 15.66 -63.70 -54.95
N ALA A 162 15.25 -62.45 -55.18
CA ALA A 162 16.15 -61.34 -55.49
C ALA A 162 16.83 -60.83 -54.24
N VAL A 163 18.16 -60.86 -54.15
CA VAL A 163 18.98 -60.39 -53.03
C VAL A 163 18.67 -58.93 -52.68
N ALA A 164 18.43 -58.07 -53.69
CA ALA A 164 18.08 -56.68 -53.49
C ALA A 164 16.76 -56.51 -52.74
N LEU A 165 15.76 -57.35 -52.97
CA LEU A 165 14.48 -57.34 -52.32
C LEU A 165 14.57 -57.86 -50.87
N ASN A 166 15.38 -58.87 -50.62
CA ASN A 166 15.65 -59.35 -49.26
C ASN A 166 16.38 -58.31 -48.43
N ALA A 167 17.34 -57.57 -48.99
CA ALA A 167 17.99 -56.42 -48.32
C ALA A 167 16.99 -55.34 -48.01
N LEU A 168 16.01 -55.09 -48.86
CA LEU A 168 14.93 -54.12 -48.63
C LEU A 168 13.99 -54.58 -47.52
N GLY A 169 13.67 -55.87 -47.43
CA GLY A 169 12.89 -56.40 -46.29
C GLY A 169 13.58 -56.19 -44.96
N LEU A 170 14.91 -56.36 -44.91
CA LEU A 170 15.71 -56.08 -43.74
C LEU A 170 15.71 -54.56 -43.40
N ALA A 171 15.86 -53.70 -44.41
CA ALA A 171 15.79 -52.27 -44.26
C ALA A 171 14.42 -51.80 -43.70
N ALA A 172 13.32 -52.41 -44.13
CA ALA A 172 11.98 -52.14 -43.62
C ALA A 172 11.85 -52.50 -42.12
N ILE A 173 12.47 -53.62 -41.69
CA ILE A 173 12.49 -53.98 -40.25
C ILE A 173 13.32 -52.98 -39.44
N MET A 174 14.49 -52.57 -39.95
CA MET A 174 15.32 -51.54 -39.29
C MET A 174 14.57 -50.20 -39.21
N TYR A 175 13.87 -49.81 -40.27
CA TYR A 175 13.06 -48.63 -40.33
C TYR A 175 11.88 -48.71 -39.34
N LEU A 176 11.20 -49.84 -39.24
CA LEU A 176 10.17 -50.07 -38.21
C LEU A 176 10.73 -49.88 -36.81
N ALA A 177 11.88 -50.47 -36.49
CA ALA A 177 12.50 -50.29 -35.15
C ALA A 177 12.81 -48.83 -34.86
N THR A 178 13.33 -48.07 -35.84
CA THR A 178 13.61 -46.65 -35.71
C THR A 178 12.34 -45.82 -35.45
N LEU A 179 11.27 -46.07 -36.22
CA LEU A 179 10.00 -45.38 -36.05
C LEU A 179 9.34 -45.69 -34.70
N LEU A 180 9.42 -46.92 -34.21
CA LEU A 180 8.92 -47.32 -32.91
C LEU A 180 9.66 -46.59 -31.76
N MET A 181 10.97 -46.44 -31.90
CA MET A 181 11.77 -45.69 -30.91
C MET A 181 11.43 -44.19 -30.93
N GLN A 182 11.34 -43.60 -32.13
CA GLN A 182 10.94 -42.19 -32.25
C GLN A 182 9.51 -41.92 -31.75
N ALA A 183 8.56 -42.83 -32.04
CA ALA A 183 7.20 -42.73 -31.58
C ALA A 183 7.08 -42.77 -30.05
N ARG A 184 7.90 -43.57 -29.36
CA ARG A 184 7.96 -43.57 -27.89
C ARG A 184 8.39 -42.23 -27.37
N ASN A 185 9.44 -41.62 -27.93
CA ASN A 185 9.93 -40.30 -27.53
C ASN A 185 8.88 -39.22 -27.81
N SER A 186 8.23 -39.27 -28.97
CA SER A 186 7.15 -38.34 -29.33
C SER A 186 5.94 -38.47 -28.40
N ALA A 187 5.53 -39.68 -28.07
CA ALA A 187 4.43 -39.94 -27.14
C ALA A 187 4.75 -39.44 -25.72
N GLN A 188 6.01 -39.62 -25.28
CA GLN A 188 6.45 -39.09 -23.97
C GLN A 188 6.47 -37.56 -23.96
N ALA A 189 6.99 -36.95 -25.03
CA ALA A 189 7.01 -35.49 -25.16
C ALA A 189 5.58 -34.89 -25.16
N ALA A 190 4.67 -35.51 -25.95
CA ALA A 190 3.27 -35.12 -25.99
C ALA A 190 2.59 -35.24 -24.61
N ARG A 191 2.84 -36.35 -23.89
CA ARG A 191 2.33 -36.56 -22.53
C ARG A 191 2.87 -35.51 -21.56
N GLY A 192 4.18 -35.22 -21.58
CA GLY A 192 4.81 -34.22 -20.74
C GLY A 192 4.27 -32.81 -20.99
N ALA A 193 4.13 -32.45 -22.27
CA ALA A 193 3.58 -31.12 -22.64
C ALA A 193 2.13 -30.93 -22.15
N ILE A 194 1.29 -31.99 -22.28
CA ILE A 194 -0.09 -31.97 -21.81
C ILE A 194 -0.13 -31.85 -20.26
N ALA A 195 0.67 -32.66 -19.56
CA ALA A 195 0.74 -32.63 -18.10
C ALA A 195 1.19 -31.27 -17.59
N LEU A 196 2.25 -30.69 -18.16
CA LEU A 196 2.77 -29.35 -17.80
C LEU A 196 1.72 -28.26 -18.06
N ARG A 197 0.93 -28.38 -19.12
CA ARG A 197 -0.15 -27.45 -19.40
C ARG A 197 -1.22 -27.44 -18.28
N PHE A 198 -1.60 -28.62 -17.79
CA PHE A 198 -2.57 -28.71 -16.68
C PHE A 198 -1.99 -28.18 -15.39
N GLU A 199 -0.73 -28.50 -15.07
CA GLU A 199 -0.03 -27.97 -13.89
C GLU A 199 0.06 -26.43 -13.91
N ASN A 200 0.44 -25.87 -15.07
CA ASN A 200 0.49 -24.42 -15.23
C ASN A 200 -0.89 -23.75 -15.05
N LEU A 201 -1.95 -24.35 -15.58
CA LEU A 201 -3.31 -23.82 -15.38
C LEU A 201 -3.73 -23.84 -13.90
N GLU A 202 -3.38 -24.90 -13.19
CA GLU A 202 -3.66 -25.01 -11.75
C GLU A 202 -2.85 -23.98 -10.94
N LEU A 203 -1.55 -23.82 -11.24
CA LEU A 203 -0.69 -22.83 -10.61
C LEU A 203 -1.21 -21.40 -10.85
N VAL A 204 -1.60 -21.07 -12.08
CA VAL A 204 -2.18 -19.76 -12.41
C VAL A 204 -3.45 -19.51 -11.61
N ASN A 205 -4.32 -20.49 -11.45
CA ASN A 205 -5.54 -20.35 -10.68
C ASN A 205 -5.24 -20.14 -9.17
N ARG A 206 -4.30 -20.91 -8.61
CA ARG A 206 -3.85 -20.75 -7.22
C ARG A 206 -3.23 -19.38 -6.98
N LEU A 207 -2.37 -18.90 -7.90
CA LEU A 207 -1.77 -17.57 -7.81
C LEU A 207 -2.82 -16.46 -7.87
N ARG A 208 -3.80 -16.57 -8.76
CA ARG A 208 -4.91 -15.59 -8.84
C ARG A 208 -5.70 -15.54 -7.54
N GLN A 209 -6.00 -16.69 -6.96
CA GLN A 209 -6.74 -16.76 -5.70
C GLN A 209 -5.93 -16.15 -4.55
N ALA A 210 -4.67 -16.56 -4.38
CA ALA A 210 -3.78 -16.00 -3.36
C ALA A 210 -3.58 -14.48 -3.50
N SER A 211 -3.46 -13.98 -4.75
CA SER A 211 -3.37 -12.55 -5.02
C SER A 211 -4.66 -11.80 -4.67
N ALA A 212 -5.83 -12.39 -4.95
CA ALA A 212 -7.11 -11.79 -4.59
C ALA A 212 -7.31 -11.74 -3.06
N ASP A 213 -6.95 -12.80 -2.36
CA ASP A 213 -7.05 -12.87 -0.90
C ASP A 213 -6.09 -11.87 -0.22
N SER A 214 -4.85 -11.77 -0.74
CA SER A 214 -3.87 -10.78 -0.25
C SER A 214 -4.35 -9.34 -0.44
N ARG A 215 -4.95 -9.02 -1.60
CA ARG A 215 -5.52 -7.68 -1.86
C ARG A 215 -6.70 -7.36 -0.93
N ARG A 216 -7.57 -8.33 -0.65
CA ARG A 216 -8.67 -8.14 0.30
C ARG A 216 -8.16 -7.84 1.70
N ALA A 217 -7.21 -8.65 2.19
CA ALA A 217 -6.61 -8.44 3.50
C ALA A 217 -5.92 -7.06 3.61
N GLN A 218 -5.23 -6.62 2.55
CA GLN A 218 -4.62 -5.30 2.50
C GLN A 218 -5.68 -4.18 2.56
N GLN A 219 -6.77 -4.29 1.79
CA GLN A 219 -7.85 -3.30 1.79
C GLN A 219 -8.55 -3.22 3.15
N GLU A 220 -8.80 -4.36 3.79
CA GLU A 220 -9.40 -4.41 5.13
C GLU A 220 -8.50 -3.75 6.18
N ALA A 221 -7.18 -4.03 6.13
CA ALA A 221 -6.20 -3.40 7.02
C ALA A 221 -6.13 -1.87 6.81
N GLU A 222 -6.14 -1.41 5.55
CA GLU A 222 -6.13 0.02 5.22
C GLU A 222 -7.42 0.73 5.69
N GLN A 223 -8.58 0.12 5.46
CA GLN A 223 -9.86 0.66 5.96
C GLN A 223 -9.90 0.71 7.50
N ALA A 224 -9.42 -0.32 8.18
CA ALA A 224 -9.32 -0.34 9.63
C ALA A 224 -8.40 0.78 10.15
N ASN A 225 -7.26 1.03 9.47
CA ASN A 225 -6.34 2.10 9.83
C ASN A 225 -6.96 3.49 9.62
N ILE A 226 -7.67 3.71 8.51
CA ILE A 226 -8.41 4.96 8.25
C ILE A 226 -9.50 5.19 9.30
N ALA A 227 -10.26 4.14 9.66
CA ALA A 227 -11.29 4.22 10.68
C ALA A 227 -10.70 4.56 12.06
N LYS A 228 -9.59 3.90 12.46
CA LYS A 228 -8.83 4.20 13.68
C LYS A 228 -8.40 5.66 13.71
N SER A 229 -7.88 6.18 12.60
CA SER A 229 -7.40 7.56 12.48
C SER A 229 -8.51 8.59 12.63
N ARG A 230 -9.65 8.36 11.98
CA ARG A 230 -10.83 9.23 12.10
C ARG A 230 -11.39 9.24 13.51
N PHE A 231 -11.49 8.07 14.14
CA PHE A 231 -11.93 7.94 15.53
C PHE A 231 -11.03 8.73 16.48
N LEU A 232 -9.70 8.60 16.36
CA LEU A 232 -8.74 9.30 17.19
C LEU A 232 -8.78 10.82 16.97
N ALA A 233 -8.99 11.28 15.73
CA ALA A 233 -9.13 12.70 15.44
C ALA A 233 -10.40 13.32 16.07
N ALA A 234 -11.54 12.63 15.99
CA ALA A 234 -12.79 13.06 16.62
C ALA A 234 -12.68 13.05 18.15
N ALA A 235 -12.25 11.92 18.73
CA ALA A 235 -12.07 11.80 20.18
C ALA A 235 -11.11 12.84 20.75
N SER A 236 -10.09 13.26 19.96
CA SER A 236 -9.13 14.30 20.37
C SER A 236 -9.79 15.63 20.64
N HIS A 237 -10.70 16.03 19.76
CA HIS A 237 -11.45 17.30 19.91
C HIS A 237 -12.38 17.24 21.13
N ASP A 238 -13.16 16.17 21.20
CA ASP A 238 -14.21 16.02 22.23
C ASP A 238 -13.65 15.86 23.66
N LEU A 239 -12.43 15.32 23.77
CA LEU A 239 -11.74 15.25 25.08
C LEU A 239 -10.99 16.54 25.44
N ARG A 240 -10.59 17.34 24.45
CA ARG A 240 -9.87 18.60 24.69
C ARG A 240 -10.78 19.70 25.20
N GLN A 241 -12.01 19.79 24.69
CA GLN A 241 -12.98 20.84 25.06
C GLN A 241 -13.27 20.87 26.56
N PRO A 242 -13.69 19.78 27.24
CA PRO A 242 -13.99 19.82 28.66
C PRO A 242 -12.78 20.13 29.54
N ILE A 243 -11.58 19.66 29.17
CA ILE A 243 -10.36 19.96 29.92
C ILE A 243 -9.98 21.43 29.78
N HIS A 244 -10.15 22.01 28.58
CA HIS A 244 -9.93 23.44 28.35
C HIS A 244 -10.88 24.28 29.17
N ALA A 245 -12.17 24.01 29.12
CA ALA A 245 -13.18 24.70 29.90
C ALA A 245 -12.91 24.62 31.43
N GLN A 246 -12.52 23.41 31.91
CA GLN A 246 -12.13 23.21 33.30
C GLN A 246 -10.96 24.13 33.68
N GLY A 247 -9.94 24.26 32.82
CA GLY A 247 -8.82 25.19 33.05
C GLY A 247 -9.27 26.65 33.19
N LEU A 248 -10.20 27.11 32.34
CA LEU A 248 -10.75 28.47 32.39
C LEU A 248 -11.57 28.72 33.67
N PHE A 249 -12.41 27.76 34.08
CA PHE A 249 -13.16 27.88 35.33
C PHE A 249 -12.25 27.95 36.57
N LEU A 250 -11.16 27.16 36.57
CA LEU A 250 -10.19 27.20 37.67
C LEU A 250 -9.45 28.54 37.73
N GLU A 251 -9.17 29.17 36.58
CA GLU A 251 -8.57 30.50 36.52
C GLU A 251 -9.52 31.59 37.09
N VAL A 252 -10.80 31.53 36.69
CA VAL A 252 -11.82 32.43 37.21
C VAL A 252 -11.99 32.26 38.73
N LEU A 253 -12.05 31.00 39.19
CA LEU A 253 -12.15 30.69 40.61
C LEU A 253 -10.95 31.24 41.39
N GLY A 254 -9.74 31.20 40.80
CA GLY A 254 -8.53 31.77 41.43
C GLY A 254 -8.54 33.28 41.63
N LYS A 255 -9.42 34.01 40.91
CA LYS A 255 -9.60 35.46 41.04
C LYS A 255 -10.66 35.87 42.06
N THR A 256 -11.38 34.91 42.65
CA THR A 256 -12.35 35.16 43.73
C THR A 256 -11.65 35.18 45.09
N GLU A 257 -12.31 35.70 46.09
CA GLU A 257 -11.82 35.62 47.47
C GLU A 257 -11.85 34.18 47.96
N LEU A 258 -10.68 33.60 48.18
CA LEU A 258 -10.50 32.21 48.62
C LEU A 258 -9.78 32.16 49.96
N THR A 259 -10.21 31.27 50.84
CA THR A 259 -9.47 30.93 52.04
C THR A 259 -8.15 30.24 51.69
N ALA A 260 -7.16 30.25 52.57
CA ALA A 260 -5.86 29.61 52.35
C ALA A 260 -5.99 28.12 52.03
N ARG A 261 -6.97 27.42 52.62
CA ARG A 261 -7.27 26.03 52.31
C ARG A 261 -7.83 25.84 50.89
N GLN A 262 -8.73 26.72 50.47
CA GLN A 262 -9.30 26.70 49.10
C GLN A 262 -8.25 27.04 48.06
N GLN A 263 -7.34 27.98 48.31
CA GLN A 263 -6.20 28.30 47.42
C GLN A 263 -5.29 27.09 47.23
N SER A 264 -4.97 26.36 48.30
CA SER A 264 -4.17 25.13 48.22
C SER A 264 -4.88 24.03 47.42
N LEU A 265 -6.20 23.86 47.64
CA LEU A 265 -7.00 22.90 46.85
C LEU A 265 -7.07 23.30 45.39
N LEU A 266 -7.28 24.58 45.08
CA LEU A 266 -7.31 25.10 43.72
C LEU A 266 -5.98 24.84 42.99
N ALA A 267 -4.85 25.14 43.63
CA ALA A 267 -3.53 24.88 43.09
C ALA A 267 -3.32 23.39 42.76
N ASN A 268 -3.80 22.49 43.64
CA ASN A 268 -3.73 21.06 43.40
C ASN A 268 -4.62 20.61 42.21
N ILE A 269 -5.85 21.17 42.11
CA ILE A 269 -6.77 20.86 41.00
C ILE A 269 -6.19 21.41 39.68
N GLN A 270 -5.65 22.65 39.67
CA GLN A 270 -4.96 23.19 38.48
C GLN A 270 -3.79 22.32 38.04
N SER A 271 -2.94 21.87 38.97
CA SER A 271 -1.84 20.99 38.68
C SER A 271 -2.31 19.64 38.06
N ALA A 272 -3.39 19.07 38.62
CA ALA A 272 -3.96 17.82 38.10
C ALA A 272 -4.59 18.00 36.70
N THR A 273 -5.29 19.11 36.48
CA THR A 273 -5.91 19.46 35.19
C THR A 273 -4.85 19.67 34.11
N ASN A 274 -3.78 20.43 34.42
CA ASN A 274 -2.67 20.64 33.49
C ASN A 274 -1.96 19.32 33.14
N ALA A 275 -1.70 18.44 34.12
CA ALA A 275 -1.11 17.13 33.88
C ALA A 275 -2.01 16.27 32.98
N SER A 276 -3.33 16.30 33.19
CA SER A 276 -4.29 15.55 32.35
C SER A 276 -4.32 16.09 30.92
N ALA A 277 -4.27 17.42 30.74
CA ALA A 277 -4.18 18.06 29.43
C ALA A 277 -2.91 17.66 28.67
N GLU A 278 -1.75 17.70 29.33
CA GLU A 278 -0.47 17.26 28.75
C GLU A 278 -0.48 15.78 28.35
N MET A 279 -1.03 14.92 29.22
CA MET A 279 -1.15 13.50 28.93
C MET A 279 -2.01 13.24 27.71
N LEU A 280 -3.17 13.88 27.65
CA LEU A 280 -4.09 13.75 26.52
C LEU A 280 -3.43 14.24 25.21
N HIS A 281 -2.78 15.41 25.23
CA HIS A 281 -2.07 15.95 24.08
C HIS A 281 -1.01 14.98 23.56
N SER A 282 -0.16 14.48 24.46
CA SER A 282 0.91 13.54 24.10
C SER A 282 0.38 12.23 23.53
N LEU A 283 -0.73 11.71 24.09
CA LEU A 283 -1.37 10.47 23.59
C LEU A 283 -1.95 10.66 22.18
N LEU A 284 -2.57 11.82 21.95
CA LEU A 284 -3.20 12.14 20.67
C LEU A 284 -2.16 12.42 19.57
N ASP A 285 -1.09 13.15 19.91
CA ASP A 285 0.02 13.38 18.99
C ASP A 285 0.72 12.07 18.62
N TYR A 286 0.98 11.21 19.62
CA TYR A 286 1.51 9.87 19.37
C TYR A 286 0.60 9.06 18.44
N SER A 287 -0.69 9.01 18.72
CA SER A 287 -1.66 8.28 17.93
C SER A 287 -1.74 8.75 16.47
N ARG A 288 -1.56 10.06 16.21
CA ARG A 288 -1.52 10.63 14.86
C ARG A 288 -0.24 10.26 14.11
N VAL A 289 0.89 10.25 14.81
CA VAL A 289 2.17 9.82 14.25
C VAL A 289 2.13 8.33 13.90
N ASP A 290 1.65 7.47 14.83
CA ASP A 290 1.53 6.02 14.66
C ASP A 290 0.58 5.64 13.51
N ALA A 291 -0.55 6.36 13.40
CA ALA A 291 -1.53 6.15 12.33
C ALA A 291 -1.05 6.63 10.95
N GLY A 292 0.09 7.30 10.83
CA GLY A 292 0.62 7.81 9.57
C GLY A 292 -0.24 8.89 8.89
N VAL A 293 -1.11 9.57 9.66
CA VAL A 293 -2.08 10.55 9.13
C VAL A 293 -1.43 11.91 8.86
N ILE A 294 -0.28 12.16 9.47
CA ILE A 294 0.43 13.43 9.33
C ILE A 294 1.13 13.49 7.97
N THR A 295 0.72 14.45 7.14
CA THR A 295 1.38 14.73 5.87
C THR A 295 2.35 15.90 6.05
N PRO A 296 3.69 15.68 6.05
CA PRO A 296 4.67 16.74 6.25
C PRO A 296 4.63 17.78 5.13
N GLN A 297 4.66 19.04 5.50
CA GLN A 297 4.71 20.14 4.56
C GLN A 297 6.09 20.79 4.58
N ARG A 298 6.96 20.33 3.68
CA ARG A 298 8.32 20.82 3.61
C ARG A 298 8.38 22.18 2.94
N GLN A 299 8.88 23.19 3.67
CA GLN A 299 9.11 24.53 3.17
C GLN A 299 10.45 25.07 3.69
N ALA A 300 11.00 26.04 2.98
CA ALA A 300 12.18 26.76 3.46
C ALA A 300 11.73 27.77 4.52
N PHE A 301 12.34 27.74 5.72
CA PHE A 301 12.02 28.66 6.80
C PHE A 301 13.25 29.01 7.61
N ALA A 302 13.23 30.20 8.23
CA ALA A 302 14.28 30.65 9.13
C ALA A 302 14.14 29.96 10.50
N LEU A 303 15.25 29.44 11.03
CA LEU A 303 15.24 28.76 12.34
C LEU A 303 15.16 29.75 13.51
N GLN A 304 15.70 30.96 13.39
CA GLN A 304 15.75 31.93 14.50
C GLN A 304 14.37 32.29 15.09
N PRO A 305 13.34 32.60 14.30
CA PRO A 305 12.00 32.88 14.86
C PRO A 305 11.45 31.72 15.68
N LEU A 306 11.69 30.47 15.23
CA LEU A 306 11.28 29.28 15.94
C LEU A 306 12.03 29.11 17.26
N LEU A 307 13.35 29.31 17.26
CA LEU A 307 14.17 29.26 18.47
C LEU A 307 13.75 30.35 19.48
N ASN A 308 13.52 31.58 19.01
CA ASN A 308 13.03 32.67 19.86
C ASN A 308 11.65 32.36 20.47
N LYS A 309 10.76 31.69 19.71
CA LYS A 309 9.48 31.24 20.22
C LYS A 309 9.66 30.23 21.36
N MET A 310 10.49 29.22 21.16
CA MET A 310 10.79 28.20 22.17
C MET A 310 11.40 28.81 23.44
N GLU A 311 12.31 29.78 23.30
CA GLU A 311 12.93 30.46 24.41
C GLU A 311 11.88 31.25 25.23
N ARG A 312 11.05 32.06 24.58
CA ARG A 312 9.98 32.83 25.27
C ARG A 312 9.02 31.94 26.04
N GLU A 313 8.69 30.76 25.51
CA GLU A 313 7.71 29.87 26.13
C GLU A 313 8.32 29.01 27.24
N LEU A 314 9.57 28.54 27.08
CA LEU A 314 10.16 27.51 27.94
C LEU A 314 11.23 28.04 28.92
N ALA A 315 11.88 29.20 28.64
CA ALA A 315 12.85 29.78 29.57
C ALA A 315 12.24 30.12 30.94
N PRO A 316 11.02 30.66 31.08
CA PRO A 316 10.42 30.89 32.39
C PRO A 316 10.26 29.63 33.24
N LEU A 317 10.05 28.46 32.60
CA LEU A 317 9.99 27.17 33.31
C LEU A 317 11.37 26.73 33.80
N ALA A 318 12.43 26.99 33.03
CA ALA A 318 13.80 26.73 33.44
C ALA A 318 14.21 27.67 34.60
N ASP A 319 13.88 28.96 34.49
CA ASP A 319 14.16 29.98 35.52
C ASP A 319 13.47 29.63 36.85
N SER A 320 12.23 29.16 36.82
CA SER A 320 11.50 28.72 38.01
C SER A 320 12.19 27.56 38.76
N LYS A 321 13.03 26.78 38.07
CA LYS A 321 13.88 25.74 38.63
C LYS A 321 15.30 26.19 38.94
N GLY A 322 15.65 27.43 38.66
CA GLY A 322 17.01 27.95 38.83
C GLY A 322 18.01 27.39 37.77
N LEU A 323 17.53 27.04 36.58
CA LEU A 323 18.34 26.52 35.47
C LEU A 323 18.63 27.64 34.48
N PHE A 324 19.85 27.63 33.92
CA PHE A 324 20.20 28.53 32.82
C PHE A 324 19.60 28.00 31.49
N TYR A 325 18.86 28.85 30.77
CA TYR A 325 18.42 28.59 29.43
C TYR A 325 19.12 29.56 28.48
N ARG A 326 19.75 29.01 27.42
CA ARG A 326 20.41 29.82 26.39
C ARG A 326 20.08 29.31 25.00
N THR A 327 19.77 30.24 24.11
CA THR A 327 19.63 29.97 22.67
C THR A 327 20.85 30.55 21.95
N HIS A 328 21.41 29.80 21.01
CA HIS A 328 22.47 30.28 20.14
C HIS A 328 21.85 30.81 18.84
N ASP A 329 22.09 32.09 18.54
CA ASP A 329 21.55 32.74 17.35
C ASP A 329 22.04 32.13 16.06
N THR A 330 21.16 32.06 15.06
CA THR A 330 21.45 31.51 13.75
C THR A 330 20.70 32.25 12.65
N ALA A 331 21.38 32.52 11.53
CA ALA A 331 20.76 33.09 10.32
C ALA A 331 20.42 32.01 9.27
N GLU A 332 20.48 30.73 9.66
CA GLU A 332 20.36 29.61 8.73
C GLU A 332 18.88 29.32 8.38
N LEU A 333 18.68 28.91 7.11
CA LEU A 333 17.39 28.48 6.57
C LEU A 333 17.37 26.96 6.47
N ALA A 334 16.34 26.33 7.02
CA ALA A 334 16.12 24.88 6.93
C ALA A 334 14.99 24.57 5.94
N LEU A 335 15.07 23.40 5.29
CA LEU A 335 13.99 22.82 4.48
C LEU A 335 13.31 21.71 5.29
N SER A 336 12.18 22.01 5.88
CA SER A 336 11.38 21.05 6.65
C SER A 336 9.97 21.59 6.89
N ASP A 337 9.20 20.91 7.74
CA ASP A 337 7.91 21.39 8.25
C ASP A 337 8.13 22.13 9.57
N PRO A 338 7.94 23.48 9.64
CA PRO A 338 8.20 24.26 10.85
C PRO A 338 7.38 23.79 12.05
N SER A 339 6.12 23.39 11.84
CA SER A 339 5.21 22.98 12.92
C SER A 339 5.66 21.66 13.55
N LEU A 340 6.12 20.72 12.72
CA LEU A 340 6.62 19.43 13.21
C LEU A 340 7.99 19.58 13.88
N ILE A 341 8.86 20.48 13.38
CA ILE A 341 10.13 20.81 14.04
C ILE A 341 9.88 21.48 15.39
N GLU A 342 8.88 22.37 15.47
CA GLU A 342 8.45 22.98 16.74
C GLU A 342 8.06 21.91 17.76
N LEU A 343 7.23 20.94 17.35
CA LEU A 343 6.80 19.85 18.23
C LEU A 343 7.97 18.98 18.70
N ILE A 344 8.94 18.70 17.82
CA ILE A 344 10.19 18.00 18.17
C ILE A 344 10.97 18.80 19.22
N LEU A 345 11.23 20.09 18.97
CA LEU A 345 11.98 20.95 19.88
C LEU A 345 11.29 21.07 21.24
N ARG A 346 10.00 21.30 21.27
CA ARG A 346 9.20 21.39 22.50
C ARG A 346 9.36 20.12 23.36
N ASN A 347 9.26 18.94 22.76
CA ASN A 347 9.45 17.68 23.47
C ASN A 347 10.89 17.50 23.97
N LEU A 348 11.89 17.85 23.19
CA LEU A 348 13.29 17.74 23.60
C LEU A 348 13.64 18.72 24.71
N ILE A 349 13.25 19.99 24.57
CA ILE A 349 13.54 21.04 25.55
C ILE A 349 12.79 20.81 26.86
N SER A 350 11.50 20.44 26.81
CA SER A 350 10.74 20.12 28.02
C SER A 350 11.34 18.93 28.78
N ASN A 351 11.82 17.91 28.07
CA ASN A 351 12.58 16.82 28.68
C ASN A 351 13.91 17.30 29.30
N ALA A 352 14.67 18.15 28.63
CA ALA A 352 15.90 18.74 29.14
C ALA A 352 15.63 19.51 30.46
N ILE A 353 14.61 20.36 30.50
CA ILE A 353 14.20 21.09 31.72
C ILE A 353 13.75 20.12 32.83
N ARG A 354 13.02 19.07 32.47
CA ARG A 354 12.48 18.09 33.42
C ARG A 354 13.58 17.29 34.12
N TYR A 355 14.58 16.81 33.37
CA TYR A 355 15.62 15.92 33.87
C TYR A 355 16.92 16.61 34.29
N THR A 356 16.99 17.94 34.20
CA THR A 356 18.08 18.75 34.75
C THR A 356 17.67 19.30 36.12
N GLN A 357 18.53 19.07 37.12
CA GLN A 357 18.36 19.60 38.48
C GLN A 357 19.21 20.84 38.74
N HIS A 358 20.44 20.83 38.21
CA HIS A 358 21.39 21.95 38.36
C HIS A 358 22.13 22.13 37.01
N GLY A 359 22.50 23.39 36.73
CA GLY A 359 23.18 23.74 35.49
C GLY A 359 22.22 24.36 34.48
N GLY A 360 22.16 23.84 33.24
CA GLY A 360 21.33 24.52 32.24
C GLY A 360 21.09 23.74 30.95
N ILE A 361 20.37 24.41 30.08
CA ILE A 361 19.96 23.94 28.76
C ILE A 361 20.52 24.88 27.69
N LEU A 362 21.09 24.34 26.62
CA LEU A 362 21.56 25.08 25.46
C LEU A 362 20.86 24.55 24.19
N VAL A 363 20.22 25.44 23.46
CA VAL A 363 19.57 25.13 22.19
C VAL A 363 20.28 25.91 21.08
N GLY A 364 20.62 25.25 19.98
CA GLY A 364 21.29 25.96 18.89
C GLY A 364 21.36 25.16 17.61
N CYS A 365 21.80 25.82 16.56
CA CYS A 365 21.97 25.22 15.25
C CYS A 365 23.42 25.41 14.77
N ARG A 366 24.05 24.32 14.32
CA ARG A 366 25.39 24.36 13.70
C ARG A 366 25.35 23.91 12.26
N ARG A 367 26.09 24.62 11.42
CA ARG A 367 26.27 24.24 10.02
C ARG A 367 27.28 23.11 9.87
N ARG A 368 26.93 22.07 9.10
CA ARG A 368 27.82 20.98 8.69
C ARG A 368 27.69 20.71 7.19
N GLY A 369 28.49 21.39 6.39
CA GLY A 369 28.41 21.30 4.93
C GLY A 369 27.06 21.80 4.41
N ASN A 370 26.30 20.94 3.75
CA ASN A 370 24.95 21.23 3.22
C ASN A 370 23.82 20.84 4.18
N GLN A 371 24.15 20.57 5.43
CA GLN A 371 23.19 20.19 6.47
C GLN A 371 23.32 21.12 7.67
N LEU A 372 22.24 21.20 8.43
CA LEU A 372 22.13 21.89 9.71
C LEU A 372 21.95 20.86 10.80
N LEU A 373 22.69 21.00 11.89
CA LEU A 373 22.53 20.22 13.10
C LEU A 373 21.81 21.07 14.14
N LEU A 374 20.53 20.81 14.34
CA LEU A 374 19.73 21.40 15.41
C LEU A 374 19.96 20.58 16.67
N GLU A 375 20.51 21.22 17.71
CA GLU A 375 21.00 20.55 18.92
C GLU A 375 20.28 21.08 20.17
N VAL A 376 19.90 20.15 21.04
CA VAL A 376 19.41 20.44 22.39
C VAL A 376 20.35 19.75 23.38
N TRP A 377 21.02 20.55 24.20
CA TRP A 377 21.96 20.12 25.21
C TRP A 377 21.37 20.29 26.60
N ASP A 378 21.55 19.33 27.47
CA ASP A 378 21.24 19.42 28.89
C ASP A 378 22.43 18.98 29.75
N SER A 379 22.51 19.53 30.94
CA SER A 379 23.46 19.13 31.99
C SER A 379 22.82 18.21 33.04
N GLY A 380 21.79 17.48 32.64
CA GLY A 380 21.00 16.64 33.54
C GLY A 380 21.65 15.32 33.94
N ILE A 381 20.81 14.39 34.41
CA ILE A 381 21.25 13.09 34.92
C ILE A 381 21.95 12.20 33.88
N GLY A 382 21.81 12.50 32.58
CA GLY A 382 22.32 11.65 31.50
C GLY A 382 21.62 10.29 31.42
N ILE A 383 22.00 9.49 30.40
CA ILE A 383 21.35 8.23 30.05
C ILE A 383 22.43 7.15 29.90
N ALA A 384 22.26 6.03 30.61
CA ALA A 384 23.19 4.92 30.52
C ALA A 384 23.17 4.28 29.12
N PRO A 385 24.32 3.78 28.58
CA PRO A 385 24.40 3.27 27.21
C PRO A 385 23.38 2.20 26.86
N HIS A 386 23.08 1.29 27.77
CA HIS A 386 22.10 0.21 27.56
C HIS A 386 20.65 0.73 27.47
N GLN A 387 20.36 1.91 28.01
CA GLN A 387 19.02 2.52 28.05
C GLN A 387 18.77 3.49 26.88
N GLN A 388 19.82 3.88 26.13
CA GLN A 388 19.69 4.90 25.07
C GLN A 388 18.77 4.50 23.91
N GLN A 389 18.57 3.21 23.69
CA GLN A 389 17.59 2.71 22.71
C GLN A 389 16.19 2.60 23.31
N GLU A 390 16.10 2.22 24.58
CA GLU A 390 14.84 1.99 25.29
C GLU A 390 14.04 3.27 25.56
N ILE A 391 14.71 4.42 25.72
CA ILE A 391 14.05 5.72 25.97
C ILE A 391 13.15 6.18 24.82
N PHE A 392 13.32 5.62 23.63
CA PHE A 392 12.45 5.89 22.47
C PHE A 392 11.28 4.90 22.36
N VAL A 393 11.20 3.90 23.25
CA VAL A 393 10.06 2.98 23.33
C VAL A 393 8.92 3.66 24.08
N GLU A 394 7.73 3.43 23.61
CA GLU A 394 6.50 4.00 24.16
C GLU A 394 6.30 3.60 25.63
N PHE A 395 5.79 4.55 26.40
CA PHE A 395 5.49 4.35 27.82
C PHE A 395 6.70 3.97 28.68
N HIS A 396 7.91 4.02 28.12
CA HIS A 396 9.13 3.70 28.85
C HIS A 396 9.64 4.92 29.61
N GLN A 397 9.95 4.76 30.92
CA GLN A 397 10.46 5.82 31.79
C GLN A 397 11.60 5.29 32.64
N LEU A 398 12.73 5.99 32.62
CA LEU A 398 13.88 5.66 33.43
C LEU A 398 13.62 5.99 34.91
N GLY A 399 13.84 5.01 35.81
CA GLY A 399 13.78 5.22 37.26
C GLY A 399 12.38 5.57 37.80
N ASN A 400 11.29 5.08 37.17
CA ASN A 400 9.92 5.28 37.64
C ASN A 400 9.13 3.97 37.79
N PRO A 401 9.58 3.02 38.66
CA PRO A 401 8.86 1.74 38.85
C PRO A 401 7.45 1.94 39.43
N GLU A 402 7.21 3.02 40.17
CA GLU A 402 5.92 3.33 40.81
C GLU A 402 4.96 4.12 39.89
N ARG A 403 5.35 4.40 38.64
CA ARG A 403 4.56 5.19 37.66
C ARG A 403 4.04 6.52 38.23
N ASP A 404 4.94 7.29 38.87
CA ASP A 404 4.60 8.63 39.34
C ASP A 404 4.08 9.49 38.18
N ARG A 405 2.81 9.91 38.27
CA ARG A 405 2.10 10.70 37.25
C ARG A 405 2.76 12.05 36.96
N LYS A 406 3.52 12.58 37.91
CA LYS A 406 4.26 13.86 37.71
C LYS A 406 5.40 13.74 36.71
N LYS A 407 5.84 12.52 36.37
CA LYS A 407 6.94 12.26 35.42
C LYS A 407 6.47 12.10 33.97
N GLY A 408 5.19 12.34 33.65
CA GLY A 408 4.63 12.27 32.28
C GLY A 408 4.29 10.85 31.83
N LEU A 409 3.95 10.66 30.55
CA LEU A 409 3.53 9.36 29.98
C LEU A 409 4.65 8.53 29.34
N GLY A 410 5.84 9.09 29.13
CA GLY A 410 6.92 8.42 28.41
C GLY A 410 6.69 8.32 26.89
N LEU A 411 5.89 9.23 26.33
CA LEU A 411 5.59 9.28 24.89
C LEU A 411 6.41 10.33 24.13
N GLY A 412 6.95 11.35 24.81
CA GLY A 412 7.60 12.49 24.16
C GLY A 412 8.77 12.10 23.21
N LEU A 413 9.66 11.21 23.63
CA LEU A 413 10.77 10.76 22.79
C LEU A 413 10.34 9.79 21.69
N ALA A 414 9.28 9.00 21.89
CA ALA A 414 8.66 8.19 20.85
C ALA A 414 8.06 9.07 19.75
N ILE A 415 7.37 10.16 20.14
CA ILE A 415 6.87 11.19 19.20
C ILE A 415 8.02 11.82 18.43
N VAL A 416 9.09 12.25 19.11
CA VAL A 416 10.28 12.84 18.45
C VAL A 416 10.87 11.88 17.40
N ARG A 417 11.02 10.59 17.73
CA ARG A 417 11.53 9.58 16.80
C ARG A 417 10.58 9.38 15.61
N GLY A 418 9.29 9.26 15.85
CA GLY A 418 8.29 9.08 14.80
C GLY A 418 8.23 10.28 13.86
N LEU A 419 8.24 11.51 14.38
CA LEU A 419 8.27 12.74 13.58
C LEU A 419 9.58 12.88 12.78
N ALA A 420 10.72 12.58 13.38
CA ALA A 420 12.01 12.59 12.68
C ALA A 420 12.03 11.60 11.51
N GLN A 421 11.49 10.40 11.70
CA GLN A 421 11.34 9.39 10.63
C GLN A 421 10.37 9.86 9.54
N LEU A 422 9.24 10.44 9.90
CA LEU A 422 8.24 10.98 8.98
C LEU A 422 8.83 12.11 8.10
N LEU A 423 9.63 12.98 8.72
CA LEU A 423 10.35 14.06 8.03
C LEU A 423 11.57 13.57 7.25
N GLN A 424 11.99 12.31 7.44
CA GLN A 424 13.24 11.73 6.91
C GLN A 424 14.50 12.46 7.43
N HIS A 425 14.47 12.89 8.68
CA HIS A 425 15.56 13.55 9.36
C HIS A 425 16.28 12.58 10.29
N SER A 426 17.62 12.64 10.31
CA SER A 426 18.42 11.80 11.22
C SER A 426 18.39 12.40 12.62
N LEU A 427 17.96 11.60 13.59
CA LEU A 427 18.00 11.91 15.02
C LEU A 427 19.13 11.14 15.67
N GLN A 428 20.01 11.83 16.37
CA GLN A 428 21.15 11.25 17.10
C GLN A 428 21.10 11.65 18.56
N LEU A 429 21.50 10.73 19.42
CA LEU A 429 21.66 10.94 20.87
C LEU A 429 23.10 10.68 21.26
N GLN A 430 23.66 11.60 22.05
CA GLN A 430 24.91 11.40 22.75
C GLN A 430 24.69 11.75 24.22
N SER A 431 24.85 10.80 25.11
CA SER A 431 24.62 11.00 26.54
C SER A 431 25.61 10.22 27.38
N ARG A 432 25.95 10.77 28.54
CA ARG A 432 26.78 10.15 29.55
C ARG A 432 26.12 10.31 30.92
N LEU A 433 25.95 9.22 31.63
CA LEU A 433 25.37 9.23 32.97
C LEU A 433 26.10 10.22 33.90
N GLY A 434 25.37 11.11 34.55
CA GLY A 434 25.88 12.17 35.42
C GLY A 434 26.46 13.41 34.70
N HIS A 435 26.43 13.45 33.36
CA HIS A 435 27.03 14.55 32.57
C HIS A 435 26.05 15.17 31.56
N GLY A 436 24.78 14.72 31.54
CA GLY A 436 23.75 15.23 30.66
C GLY A 436 23.68 14.54 29.31
N SER A 437 22.88 15.12 28.39
CA SER A 437 22.59 14.56 27.08
C SER A 437 22.62 15.64 25.99
N VAL A 438 22.81 15.17 24.75
CA VAL A 438 22.70 15.98 23.55
C VAL A 438 21.84 15.22 22.54
N PHE A 439 20.73 15.84 22.15
CA PHE A 439 19.92 15.39 21.03
C PHE A 439 20.24 16.24 19.81
N ARG A 440 20.49 15.59 18.67
CA ARG A 440 20.85 16.23 17.39
C ARG A 440 19.88 15.82 16.32
N LEU A 441 19.21 16.79 15.70
CA LEU A 441 18.37 16.59 14.53
C LEU A 441 19.06 17.18 13.30
N THR A 442 19.25 16.37 12.26
CA THR A 442 19.89 16.81 11.02
C THR A 442 18.86 17.30 10.03
N LEU A 443 18.95 18.57 9.62
CA LEU A 443 18.04 19.21 8.67
C LEU A 443 18.75 19.56 7.37
N PRO A 444 18.09 19.47 6.20
CA PRO A 444 18.61 20.00 4.95
C PRO A 444 18.71 21.53 5.03
N ARG A 445 19.83 22.08 4.56
CA ARG A 445 20.07 23.52 4.49
C ARG A 445 19.59 24.09 3.16
N VAL A 446 18.98 25.26 3.19
CA VAL A 446 18.71 26.06 1.99
C VAL A 446 19.70 27.23 1.95
N ALA A 447 20.36 27.42 0.82
CA ALA A 447 21.22 28.59 0.64
C ALA A 447 20.34 29.87 0.62
N ALA A 448 20.69 30.84 1.42
CA ALA A 448 19.95 32.11 1.48
C ALA A 448 20.05 32.84 0.14
N ALA A 449 18.91 32.95 -0.56
CA ALA A 449 18.74 33.94 -1.59
C ALA A 449 18.16 35.19 -0.92
N SER A 450 19.00 36.18 -0.66
CA SER A 450 18.71 37.52 -0.09
C SER A 450 18.01 37.59 1.28
N PRO A 451 18.41 38.53 2.14
CA PRO A 451 17.84 38.65 3.48
C PRO A 451 16.39 39.12 3.42
N CYS A 452 15.49 38.32 4.02
CA CYS A 452 14.15 38.76 4.34
C CYS A 452 14.24 39.78 5.49
N PRO A 453 13.54 40.92 5.43
CA PRO A 453 13.62 41.95 6.46
C PRO A 453 13.11 41.43 7.79
N ALA A 454 13.86 41.70 8.85
CA ALA A 454 13.52 41.40 10.24
C ALA A 454 12.21 42.11 10.63
N THR A 455 11.24 41.36 11.08
CA THR A 455 10.01 41.87 11.69
C THR A 455 10.39 42.54 13.02
N PRO A 456 9.89 43.74 13.33
CA PRO A 456 10.27 44.48 14.52
C PRO A 456 9.82 43.78 15.80
N THR A 457 10.66 43.86 16.83
CA THR A 457 10.46 43.36 18.19
C THR A 457 9.30 44.12 18.85
N PRO A 458 8.29 43.43 19.42
CA PRO A 458 7.25 44.12 20.17
C PRO A 458 7.80 44.72 21.48
N PRO A 459 7.31 45.89 21.93
CA PRO A 459 7.73 46.51 23.18
C PRO A 459 7.23 45.76 24.41
N ALA A 460 7.96 45.92 25.50
CA ALA A 460 7.66 45.32 26.80
C ALA A 460 6.27 45.72 27.30
N ILE A 461 5.46 44.75 27.68
CA ILE A 461 4.07 44.91 28.12
C ILE A 461 4.06 45.50 29.55
N MET A 462 3.65 46.72 29.64
CA MET A 462 3.21 47.31 30.91
C MET A 462 1.78 46.81 31.24
N SER A 463 1.56 46.44 32.51
CA SER A 463 0.28 46.01 33.05
C SER A 463 -0.78 47.10 32.88
N ARG A 464 -1.58 47.07 31.82
CA ARG A 464 -2.79 47.88 31.66
C ARG A 464 -4.01 46.98 31.74
N SER A 465 -4.96 47.34 32.60
CA SER A 465 -6.31 46.77 32.60
C SER A 465 -6.91 46.96 31.20
N LEU A 466 -7.55 45.88 30.66
CA LEU A 466 -8.34 46.01 29.45
C LEU A 466 -9.41 47.11 29.68
N PRO A 467 -9.56 48.09 28.80
CA PRO A 467 -10.68 49.04 28.91
C PRO A 467 -11.99 48.25 28.87
N SER A 468 -13.12 48.83 29.37
CA SER A 468 -14.46 48.19 29.33
C SER A 468 -14.98 48.05 27.89
N ALA A 469 -14.27 47.24 27.11
CA ALA A 469 -14.57 46.98 25.71
C ALA A 469 -15.75 46.00 25.59
N VAL A 470 -16.57 46.21 24.57
CA VAL A 470 -17.65 45.29 24.21
C VAL A 470 -17.08 44.21 23.29
N VAL A 471 -17.03 42.95 23.77
CA VAL A 471 -16.49 41.82 23.06
C VAL A 471 -17.62 40.89 22.59
N LEU A 472 -17.74 40.66 21.31
CA LEU A 472 -18.65 39.64 20.76
C LEU A 472 -17.92 38.30 20.63
N LEU A 473 -18.37 37.29 21.39
CA LEU A 473 -17.85 35.92 21.39
C LEU A 473 -18.78 35.00 20.62
N ILE A 474 -18.24 34.31 19.61
CA ILE A 474 -18.95 33.31 18.81
C ILE A 474 -18.33 31.95 19.08
N GLU A 475 -19.03 31.12 19.82
CA GLU A 475 -18.58 29.76 20.23
C GLU A 475 -19.80 28.85 20.32
N ASP A 476 -19.76 27.71 19.68
CA ASP A 476 -20.88 26.77 19.59
C ASP A 476 -20.96 25.79 20.76
N ASP A 477 -19.86 25.62 21.52
CA ASP A 477 -19.84 24.81 22.74
C ASP A 477 -20.26 25.66 23.95
N ASP A 478 -21.37 25.27 24.58
CA ASP A 478 -21.95 25.99 25.70
C ASP A 478 -21.00 26.11 26.91
N ILE A 479 -20.20 25.04 27.16
CA ILE A 479 -19.29 25.02 28.33
C ILE A 479 -18.09 25.92 28.05
N VAL A 480 -17.52 25.86 26.86
CA VAL A 480 -16.40 26.70 26.43
C VAL A 480 -16.86 28.17 26.38
N ARG A 481 -18.04 28.44 25.79
CA ARG A 481 -18.61 29.77 25.71
C ARG A 481 -18.79 30.39 27.09
N SER A 482 -19.45 29.67 28.01
CA SER A 482 -19.68 30.14 29.38
C SER A 482 -18.37 30.41 30.14
N SER A 483 -17.39 29.50 30.00
CA SER A 483 -16.10 29.67 30.68
C SER A 483 -15.30 30.86 30.13
N MET A 484 -15.35 31.11 28.82
CA MET A 484 -14.70 32.24 28.16
C MET A 484 -15.36 33.57 28.55
N LEU A 485 -16.69 33.59 28.60
CA LEU A 485 -17.45 34.77 29.06
C LEU A 485 -17.07 35.16 30.47
N LEU A 486 -17.06 34.23 31.42
CA LEU A 486 -16.66 34.49 32.80
C LEU A 486 -15.23 35.02 32.87
N LEU A 487 -14.31 34.49 32.05
CA LEU A 487 -12.94 34.98 32.02
C LEU A 487 -12.84 36.41 31.50
N LEU A 488 -13.50 36.74 30.39
CA LEU A 488 -13.52 38.07 29.79
C LEU A 488 -14.17 39.09 30.73
N GLN A 489 -15.28 38.73 31.37
CA GLN A 489 -15.94 39.56 32.40
C GLN A 489 -15.03 39.79 33.60
N SER A 490 -14.24 38.80 34.01
CA SER A 490 -13.25 38.98 35.10
C SER A 490 -12.14 39.98 34.77
N TRP A 491 -11.97 40.32 33.50
CA TRP A 491 -11.05 41.36 33.02
C TRP A 491 -11.70 42.72 32.80
N GLY A 492 -13.01 42.82 33.07
CA GLY A 492 -13.78 44.07 32.95
C GLY A 492 -14.38 44.32 31.58
N CYS A 493 -14.43 43.32 30.70
CA CYS A 493 -15.07 43.41 29.37
C CYS A 493 -16.59 43.26 29.50
N GLN A 494 -17.34 43.99 28.68
CA GLN A 494 -18.74 43.70 28.41
C GLN A 494 -18.82 42.63 27.29
N CYS A 495 -19.56 41.56 27.52
CA CYS A 495 -19.58 40.44 26.57
C CYS A 495 -20.94 40.25 25.95
N LEU A 496 -20.97 40.14 24.63
CA LEU A 496 -22.10 39.66 23.84
C LEU A 496 -21.81 38.20 23.44
N GLU A 497 -22.75 37.31 23.67
CA GLU A 497 -22.59 35.90 23.39
C GLU A 497 -23.44 35.46 22.21
N ALA A 498 -22.86 34.66 21.34
CA ALA A 498 -23.53 34.05 20.20
C ALA A 498 -23.09 32.56 20.03
N GLU A 499 -24.06 31.68 19.81
CA GLU A 499 -23.79 30.26 19.52
C GLU A 499 -23.64 30.00 18.04
N SER A 500 -24.03 30.96 17.20
CA SER A 500 -24.01 30.86 15.73
C SER A 500 -23.79 32.22 15.08
N LEU A 501 -23.50 32.24 13.78
CA LEU A 501 -23.43 33.47 12.99
C LEU A 501 -24.76 34.23 12.98
N GLU A 502 -25.89 33.52 12.90
CA GLU A 502 -27.22 34.08 12.86
C GLU A 502 -27.53 34.87 14.17
N THR A 503 -27.22 34.25 15.31
CA THR A 503 -27.34 34.88 16.60
C THR A 503 -26.43 36.09 16.71
N ALA A 504 -25.19 36.00 16.26
CA ALA A 504 -24.25 37.11 16.24
C ALA A 504 -24.77 38.29 15.41
N LEU A 505 -25.27 38.06 14.21
CA LEU A 505 -25.84 39.10 13.35
C LEU A 505 -27.09 39.76 13.95
N SER A 506 -27.92 39.00 14.67
CA SER A 506 -29.11 39.59 15.36
C SER A 506 -28.71 40.55 16.47
N LEU A 507 -27.64 40.30 17.22
CA LEU A 507 -27.14 41.16 18.29
C LEU A 507 -26.57 42.49 17.77
N LEU A 508 -26.10 42.54 16.53
CA LEU A 508 -25.54 43.77 15.93
C LEU A 508 -26.58 44.83 15.66
N SER A 509 -27.89 44.51 15.67
CA SER A 509 -28.97 45.49 15.53
C SER A 509 -29.11 46.40 16.73
N GLU A 510 -28.66 45.94 17.91
CA GLU A 510 -28.81 46.67 19.18
C GLU A 510 -27.47 47.06 19.81
N HIS A 511 -26.37 46.38 19.42
CA HIS A 511 -25.07 46.55 20.05
C HIS A 511 -23.97 46.66 19.00
N GLN A 512 -22.98 47.53 19.25
CA GLN A 512 -21.75 47.62 18.45
C GLN A 512 -20.58 47.04 19.27
N PRO A 513 -20.00 45.90 18.87
CA PRO A 513 -18.82 45.33 19.51
C PRO A 513 -17.54 46.09 19.10
N ASP A 514 -16.61 46.22 20.05
CA ASP A 514 -15.26 46.76 19.80
C ASP A 514 -14.29 45.69 19.31
N LEU A 515 -14.58 44.42 19.59
CA LEU A 515 -13.72 43.28 19.25
C LEU A 515 -14.55 42.01 19.03
N LEU A 516 -14.10 41.17 18.07
CA LEU A 516 -14.69 39.88 17.79
C LEU A 516 -13.76 38.74 18.22
N ILE A 517 -14.32 37.72 18.87
CA ILE A 517 -13.65 36.46 19.15
C ILE A 517 -14.52 35.37 18.54
N SER A 518 -13.98 34.57 17.61
CA SER A 518 -14.73 33.49 16.99
C SER A 518 -13.95 32.16 17.05
N ASP A 519 -14.66 31.07 17.35
CA ASP A 519 -14.10 29.76 17.05
C ASP A 519 -13.96 29.61 15.53
N TYR A 520 -12.90 28.95 15.10
CA TYR A 520 -12.68 28.64 13.69
C TYR A 520 -13.74 27.68 13.16
N ARG A 521 -14.19 26.72 13.97
CA ARG A 521 -15.28 25.79 13.64
C ARG A 521 -16.56 26.21 14.32
N LEU A 522 -17.56 26.52 13.53
CA LEU A 522 -18.92 26.76 13.99
C LEU A 522 -19.84 25.64 13.50
N ARG A 523 -21.01 25.49 14.11
CA ARG A 523 -22.05 24.56 13.67
C ARG A 523 -22.39 24.77 12.19
N GLU A 524 -22.93 23.75 11.52
CA GLU A 524 -23.36 23.78 10.11
C GLU A 524 -22.23 23.97 9.08
N GLN A 525 -21.02 23.53 9.40
CA GLN A 525 -19.82 23.62 8.53
C GLN A 525 -19.42 25.08 8.17
N LYS A 526 -19.85 26.07 8.95
CA LYS A 526 -19.41 27.46 8.79
C LYS A 526 -18.05 27.67 9.43
N ASN A 527 -17.23 28.51 8.80
CA ASN A 527 -15.91 28.87 9.31
C ASN A 527 -15.96 30.20 10.06
N GLY A 528 -15.21 30.32 11.16
CA GLY A 528 -15.08 31.56 11.89
C GLY A 528 -14.56 32.74 11.06
N THR A 529 -13.71 32.48 10.06
CA THR A 529 -13.27 33.51 9.10
C THR A 529 -14.42 34.08 8.27
N ASP A 530 -15.36 33.25 7.85
CA ASP A 530 -16.54 33.69 7.10
C ASP A 530 -17.52 34.44 8.01
N ALA A 531 -17.63 34.00 9.26
CA ALA A 531 -18.43 34.69 10.26
C ALA A 531 -17.91 36.12 10.56
N ILE A 532 -16.60 36.26 10.78
CA ILE A 532 -15.97 37.58 10.98
C ILE A 532 -16.16 38.46 9.75
N ARG A 533 -16.01 37.93 8.54
CA ARG A 533 -16.21 38.67 7.28
C ARG A 533 -17.66 39.17 7.15
N ALA A 534 -18.64 38.31 7.44
CA ALA A 534 -20.05 38.67 7.38
C ALA A 534 -20.42 39.75 8.41
N ILE A 535 -19.86 39.69 9.64
CA ILE A 535 -20.07 40.67 10.68
C ILE A 535 -19.45 42.02 10.30
N ARG A 536 -18.22 42.05 9.78
CA ARG A 536 -17.57 43.26 9.27
C ARG A 536 -18.37 43.94 8.14
N GLN A 537 -18.93 43.12 7.25
CA GLN A 537 -19.82 43.61 6.17
C GLN A 537 -21.11 44.22 6.73
N ALA A 538 -21.72 43.56 7.73
CA ALA A 538 -22.95 44.06 8.35
C ALA A 538 -22.72 45.40 9.12
N LEU A 539 -21.57 45.55 9.74
CA LEU A 539 -21.21 46.76 10.50
C LEU A 539 -20.63 47.86 9.61
N GLY A 540 -20.17 47.56 8.41
CA GLY A 540 -19.52 48.52 7.50
C GLY A 540 -18.15 49.00 7.96
N CYS A 541 -17.51 48.34 8.94
CA CYS A 541 -16.21 48.70 9.49
C CYS A 541 -15.34 47.47 9.77
N ASP A 542 -14.02 47.67 9.77
CA ASP A 542 -13.02 46.60 9.97
C ASP A 542 -12.69 46.48 11.46
N ILE A 543 -13.55 45.81 12.21
CA ILE A 543 -13.37 45.59 13.67
C ILE A 543 -12.21 44.59 13.88
N PRO A 544 -11.36 44.82 14.93
CA PRO A 544 -10.39 43.82 15.36
C PRO A 544 -11.04 42.46 15.64
N ALA A 545 -10.39 41.41 15.20
CA ALA A 545 -10.94 40.07 15.38
C ALA A 545 -9.84 39.05 15.72
N LEU A 546 -10.20 38.10 16.58
CA LEU A 546 -9.35 36.99 17.00
C LEU A 546 -10.01 35.67 16.66
N LEU A 547 -9.28 34.79 16.01
CA LEU A 547 -9.70 33.40 15.75
C LEU A 547 -9.13 32.48 16.83
N LEU A 548 -9.97 31.57 17.32
CA LEU A 548 -9.58 30.48 18.19
C LEU A 548 -9.71 29.17 17.43
N THR A 549 -8.70 28.31 17.42
CA THR A 549 -8.77 27.03 16.75
C THR A 549 -8.32 25.88 17.62
N GLY A 550 -9.11 24.81 17.66
CA GLY A 550 -8.72 23.51 18.19
C GLY A 550 -8.13 22.59 17.12
N ASP A 551 -8.14 23.02 15.85
CA ASP A 551 -7.70 22.22 14.72
C ASP A 551 -6.18 22.33 14.54
N THR A 552 -5.53 21.18 14.42
CA THR A 552 -4.08 21.10 14.16
C THR A 552 -3.80 20.63 12.74
N ALA A 553 -4.86 20.53 11.88
CA ALA A 553 -4.70 20.13 10.49
C ALA A 553 -4.00 21.24 9.68
N PRO A 554 -2.86 20.98 9.03
CA PRO A 554 -2.05 22.00 8.36
C PRO A 554 -2.78 22.81 7.27
N ALA A 555 -3.71 22.18 6.57
CA ALA A 555 -4.50 22.86 5.52
C ALA A 555 -5.40 23.95 6.09
N ARG A 556 -6.03 23.69 7.24
CA ARG A 556 -6.96 24.62 7.89
C ARG A 556 -6.24 25.73 8.65
N LEU A 557 -5.06 25.42 9.20
CA LEU A 557 -4.20 26.44 9.81
C LEU A 557 -3.71 27.46 8.79
N ARG A 558 -3.47 27.04 7.54
CA ARG A 558 -3.14 27.96 6.46
C ARG A 558 -4.31 28.84 6.08
N GLU A 559 -5.49 28.25 5.89
CA GLU A 559 -6.70 29.00 5.54
C GLU A 559 -7.00 30.07 6.61
N ALA A 560 -6.82 29.73 7.89
CA ALA A 560 -6.92 30.68 8.99
C ALA A 560 -5.77 31.69 8.99
N SER A 561 -4.54 31.29 8.70
CA SER A 561 -3.37 32.19 8.64
C SER A 561 -3.40 33.10 7.41
N ASP A 562 -3.87 32.61 6.27
CA ASP A 562 -4.00 33.37 5.01
C ASP A 562 -5.10 34.44 5.11
N SER A 563 -6.01 34.34 6.09
CA SER A 563 -7.02 35.37 6.39
C SER A 563 -6.43 36.69 6.93
N GLY A 564 -5.15 36.67 7.35
CA GLY A 564 -4.50 37.85 7.99
C GLY A 564 -5.00 38.14 9.39
N LEU A 565 -5.87 37.31 9.98
CA LEU A 565 -6.39 37.49 11.33
C LEU A 565 -5.45 36.84 12.37
N PRO A 566 -5.29 37.45 13.55
CA PRO A 566 -4.64 36.83 14.69
C PRO A 566 -5.30 35.50 15.04
N LEU A 567 -4.47 34.46 15.27
CA LEU A 567 -4.92 33.11 15.55
C LEU A 567 -4.32 32.59 16.84
N LEU A 568 -5.15 32.07 17.75
CA LEU A 568 -4.71 31.36 18.95
C LEU A 568 -5.20 29.89 18.90
N HIS A 569 -4.33 29.00 19.36
CA HIS A 569 -4.64 27.57 19.43
C HIS A 569 -5.26 27.17 20.76
N LYS A 570 -6.41 26.51 20.73
CA LYS A 570 -7.02 25.87 21.89
C LYS A 570 -6.19 24.63 22.34
N PRO A 571 -5.85 24.49 23.62
CA PRO A 571 -6.25 25.29 24.75
C PRO A 571 -5.49 26.62 24.82
N VAL A 572 -6.24 27.75 24.90
CA VAL A 572 -5.66 29.06 25.00
C VAL A 572 -5.36 29.36 26.46
N SER A 573 -4.12 29.74 26.77
CA SER A 573 -3.81 30.17 28.12
C SER A 573 -4.43 31.55 28.37
N PRO A 574 -4.99 31.80 29.57
CA PRO A 574 -5.56 33.12 29.91
C PRO A 574 -4.58 34.28 29.69
N GLN A 575 -3.29 34.06 29.96
CA GLN A 575 -2.25 35.07 29.75
C GLN A 575 -2.02 35.41 28.28
N GLN A 576 -2.02 34.41 27.42
CA GLN A 576 -1.88 34.60 25.95
C GLN A 576 -3.11 35.31 25.38
N LEU A 577 -4.30 34.90 25.81
CA LEU A 577 -5.55 35.54 25.41
C LEU A 577 -5.55 37.02 25.81
N TYR A 578 -5.23 37.31 27.08
CA TYR A 578 -5.17 38.68 27.58
C TYR A 578 -4.19 39.56 26.80
N ALA A 579 -2.98 39.05 26.54
CA ALA A 579 -1.95 39.77 25.78
C ALA A 579 -2.42 40.11 24.36
N CYS A 580 -3.01 39.12 23.66
CA CYS A 580 -3.51 39.31 22.31
C CYS A 580 -4.68 40.30 22.23
N LEU A 581 -5.62 40.23 23.17
CA LEU A 581 -6.74 41.17 23.23
C LEU A 581 -6.27 42.60 23.56
N ALA A 582 -5.30 42.77 24.46
CA ALA A 582 -4.73 44.05 24.79
C ALA A 582 -4.01 44.70 23.59
N GLU A 583 -3.31 43.91 22.79
CA GLU A 583 -2.64 44.36 21.56
C GLU A 583 -3.67 44.80 20.50
N LEU A 584 -4.70 43.97 20.24
CA LEU A 584 -5.75 44.27 19.26
C LEU A 584 -6.56 45.53 19.60
N LEU A 585 -6.85 45.76 20.89
CA LEU A 585 -7.57 46.94 21.32
C LEU A 585 -6.68 48.22 21.35
N ALA A 586 -5.36 48.06 21.53
CA ALA A 586 -4.42 49.17 21.46
C ALA A 586 -4.24 49.71 20.05
N ASP A 587 -4.22 48.82 19.05
CA ASP A 587 -4.10 49.20 17.63
C ASP A 587 -5.38 49.84 17.06
N SER A 588 -6.50 49.75 17.77
CA SER A 588 -7.82 50.21 17.31
C SER A 588 -8.18 51.63 17.84
N GLN A 589 -7.35 52.25 18.65
CA GLN A 589 -7.57 53.66 19.08
C GLN A 589 -6.92 54.59 18.05
N PRO A 590 -7.67 55.55 17.44
CA PRO A 590 -7.18 56.49 16.43
C PRO A 590 -6.10 57.44 16.93
#